data_751f1f6cea13b3847512b3e777ed4e90
#
_entry.id   751f1f6cea13b3847512b3e777ed4e90
#
_cell.length_a   1.000
_cell.length_b   1.000
_cell.length_c   1.000
_cell.angle_alpha   90.00
_cell.angle_beta   90.00
_cell.angle_gamma   90.00
#
_symmetry.space_group_name_H-M   'P 1'
#
loop_
_entity.id
_entity.type
_entity.pdbx_description
1 polymer ?
#
loop_
_entity_poly.entity_id
_entity_poly.type
_entity_poly.pdbx_seq_one_letter_code
_entity_poly.pdbx_strand_id
1 'polypeptide(L)'
;MGKKCEKINGDLTVILVYMNGDLRYTCGGKVDLCMDKPVFKRKIYDEIYEWKENRSDKYALLIKGARRVGKSTIAEEFAKKEFKSYILIDFAHTSKAIIDLFDDTYDLDFFFLQLQQLMGIRLYEKESVIIFDEVQLFPKARQAIKYLVADGRYKYIETGSLLSIKKNTKDILIPSEEHKISMFPMDFEEFLWAIGDEVSAETIRHLIKNKKPAGNAMHRNLMRIFRLYMLVGGMPQAIETYIEKNNLQLVDETKREIVDLYEEDFVKIEPVLLEIFMMPYLLILVVMHQDIFCQVQERGFALRR
;
A
#
# COMPACT_ATOMS: atom_id res chain seq x y z
N MET A 1 22.61 18.54 18.32
CA MET A 1 22.17 19.35 19.48
C MET A 1 21.00 18.61 20.11
N GLY A 2 21.22 17.94 21.26
CA GLY A 2 20.21 17.14 21.93
C GLY A 2 19.18 17.99 22.66
N LYS A 3 17.91 17.69 22.51
CA LYS A 3 16.87 18.20 23.39
C LYS A 3 16.51 17.13 24.43
N LYS A 4 16.59 17.50 25.71
CA LYS A 4 16.20 16.72 26.89
C LYS A 4 14.68 16.52 26.92
N CYS A 5 14.24 15.30 27.25
CA CYS A 5 12.85 15.02 27.60
C CYS A 5 12.62 15.29 29.09
N GLU A 6 11.59 16.06 29.42
CA GLU A 6 11.04 16.17 30.77
C GLU A 6 9.74 15.37 30.86
N LYS A 7 9.60 14.58 31.93
CA LYS A 7 8.39 13.83 32.26
C LYS A 7 7.36 14.77 32.83
N ILE A 8 6.17 14.83 32.26
CA ILE A 8 5.00 15.39 32.89
C ILE A 8 3.89 14.33 32.88
N ASN A 9 3.52 13.90 34.09
CA ASN A 9 2.31 13.13 34.44
C ASN A 9 1.93 11.94 33.55
N GLY A 10 2.46 10.75 33.91
CA GLY A 10 1.72 9.47 33.86
C GLY A 10 1.31 8.87 32.50
N ASP A 11 1.18 9.63 31.44
CA ASP A 11 0.74 9.19 30.13
C ASP A 11 1.91 9.13 29.12
N LEU A 12 1.95 8.05 28.37
CA LEU A 12 2.95 7.83 27.30
C LEU A 12 2.82 8.92 26.24
N THR A 13 3.66 9.92 26.32
CA THR A 13 3.75 10.97 25.31
C THR A 13 4.62 10.47 24.16
N VAL A 14 4.02 10.25 23.01
CA VAL A 14 4.74 10.00 21.76
C VAL A 14 5.36 11.33 21.33
N ILE A 15 6.68 11.45 21.36
CA ILE A 15 7.39 12.63 20.86
C ILE A 15 7.84 12.34 19.43
N LEU A 16 7.29 13.10 18.51
CA LEU A 16 7.73 13.16 17.11
C LEU A 16 9.03 13.97 17.02
N VAL A 17 10.12 13.36 16.66
CA VAL A 17 11.41 14.04 16.42
C VAL A 17 11.72 14.03 14.93
N TYR A 18 11.84 15.22 14.36
CA TYR A 18 12.31 15.43 12.99
C TYR A 18 13.85 15.40 12.97
N MET A 19 14.44 14.42 12.28
CA MET A 19 15.88 14.42 11.99
C MET A 19 16.10 13.99 10.55
N ASN A 20 16.72 14.86 9.76
CA ASN A 20 17.16 14.63 8.38
C ASN A 20 16.06 14.24 7.37
N GLY A 21 14.84 14.81 7.51
CA GLY A 21 13.73 14.52 6.60
C GLY A 21 12.86 13.33 6.97
N ASP A 22 13.23 12.55 7.99
CA ASP A 22 12.46 11.38 8.46
C ASP A 22 11.73 11.62 9.77
N LEU A 23 10.47 11.19 9.82
CA LEU A 23 9.63 11.21 11.02
C LEU A 23 9.91 9.93 11.84
N ARG A 24 10.43 10.07 13.07
CA ARG A 24 10.69 8.92 13.95
C ARG A 24 9.82 8.99 15.20
N TYR A 25 9.16 7.88 15.50
CA TYR A 25 8.39 7.70 16.74
C TYR A 25 9.31 7.18 17.84
N THR A 26 9.30 7.81 19.02
CA THR A 26 9.94 7.25 20.21
C THR A 26 8.89 6.91 21.24
N CYS A 27 8.73 5.63 21.54
CA CYS A 27 7.93 5.12 22.65
C CYS A 27 8.88 4.50 23.68
N GLY A 28 8.90 5.05 24.90
CA GLY A 28 9.51 4.35 26.06
C GLY A 28 11.02 4.10 26.02
N GLY A 29 11.83 5.00 25.46
CA GLY A 29 13.29 4.98 25.68
C GLY A 29 14.09 3.89 24.94
N LYS A 30 13.48 3.11 24.07
CA LYS A 30 14.14 2.34 23.02
C LYS A 30 13.90 3.04 21.70
N VAL A 31 14.98 3.46 21.05
CA VAL A 31 14.97 3.79 19.63
C VAL A 31 14.78 2.44 18.93
N ASP A 32 13.54 2.04 18.69
CA ASP A 32 13.31 1.06 17.64
C ASP A 32 13.73 1.78 16.36
N LEU A 33 14.86 1.38 15.82
CA LEU A 33 15.20 1.59 14.43
C LEU A 33 14.03 0.94 13.66
N CYS A 34 13.03 1.74 13.31
CA CYS A 34 12.13 1.38 12.23
C CYS A 34 13.06 1.16 11.04
N MET A 35 13.45 -0.06 10.78
CA MET A 35 14.05 -0.39 9.49
C MET A 35 12.97 -0.02 8.49
N ASP A 36 13.26 0.97 7.65
CA ASP A 36 12.37 1.37 6.59
C ASP A 36 11.98 0.09 5.84
N LYS A 37 10.68 -0.21 5.83
CA LYS A 37 10.20 -1.38 5.09
C LYS A 37 10.66 -1.22 3.64
N PRO A 38 11.17 -2.28 3.00
CA PRO A 38 11.63 -2.17 1.64
C PRO A 38 10.49 -1.70 0.74
N VAL A 39 10.68 -0.56 0.10
CA VAL A 39 9.72 -0.03 -0.85
C VAL A 39 10.02 -0.67 -2.19
N PHE A 40 9.17 -1.59 -2.59
CA PHE A 40 9.30 -2.26 -3.88
C PHE A 40 8.93 -1.35 -5.05
N LYS A 41 9.69 -1.45 -6.13
CA LYS A 41 9.35 -0.81 -7.42
C LYS A 41 8.05 -1.41 -7.95
N ARG A 42 7.06 -0.55 -8.24
CA ARG A 42 5.73 -0.95 -8.68
C ARG A 42 5.35 -0.25 -9.97
N LYS A 43 4.72 -0.97 -10.89
CA LYS A 43 4.24 -0.42 -12.18
C LYS A 43 3.20 0.67 -12.01
N ILE A 44 2.38 0.56 -10.97
CA ILE A 44 1.35 1.56 -10.65
C ILE A 44 1.95 2.95 -10.38
N TYR A 45 3.25 3.05 -10.06
CA TYR A 45 3.92 4.33 -9.86
C TYR A 45 3.81 5.23 -11.10
N ASP A 46 3.96 4.65 -12.29
CA ASP A 46 3.86 5.37 -13.55
C ASP A 46 2.42 5.89 -13.79
N GLU A 47 1.39 5.12 -13.40
CA GLU A 47 -0.02 5.56 -13.47
C GLU A 47 -0.31 6.71 -12.50
N ILE A 48 0.26 6.66 -11.28
CA ILE A 48 0.14 7.75 -10.30
C ILE A 48 0.84 9.00 -10.82
N TYR A 49 2.02 8.83 -11.44
CA TYR A 49 2.76 9.95 -12.03
C TYR A 49 2.00 10.60 -13.21
N GLU A 50 1.40 9.80 -14.09
CA GLU A 50 0.52 10.28 -15.16
C GLU A 50 -0.68 11.07 -14.60
N TRP A 51 -1.30 10.58 -13.53
CA TRP A 51 -2.36 11.33 -12.86
C TRP A 51 -1.86 12.66 -12.33
N LYS A 52 -0.69 12.70 -11.66
CA LYS A 52 -0.10 13.93 -11.12
C LYS A 52 0.06 14.98 -12.21
N GLU A 53 0.64 14.62 -13.35
CA GLU A 53 0.94 15.56 -14.44
C GLU A 53 -0.31 16.02 -15.22
N ASN A 54 -1.27 15.11 -15.44
CA ASN A 54 -2.33 15.35 -16.42
C ASN A 54 -3.73 15.58 -15.80
N ARG A 55 -3.95 15.15 -14.54
CA ARG A 55 -5.30 15.07 -13.98
C ARG A 55 -5.45 15.63 -12.58
N SER A 56 -4.36 15.82 -11.85
CA SER A 56 -4.39 16.16 -10.42
C SER A 56 -5.02 17.50 -10.08
N ASP A 57 -5.16 18.40 -11.06
CA ASP A 57 -5.85 19.69 -10.88
C ASP A 57 -7.38 19.55 -10.81
N LYS A 58 -7.94 18.47 -11.39
CA LYS A 58 -9.39 18.28 -11.52
C LYS A 58 -9.90 17.04 -10.76
N TYR A 59 -9.04 16.12 -10.43
CA TYR A 59 -9.42 14.85 -9.84
C TYR A 59 -8.48 14.44 -8.71
N ALA A 60 -9.05 14.05 -7.58
CA ALA A 60 -8.34 13.27 -6.57
C ALA A 60 -8.03 11.87 -7.14
N LEU A 61 -6.95 11.25 -6.68
CA LEU A 61 -6.59 9.89 -7.05
C LEU A 61 -7.13 8.90 -6.03
N LEU A 62 -7.98 7.97 -6.43
CA LEU A 62 -8.38 6.85 -5.58
C LEU A 62 -7.65 5.57 -5.98
N ILE A 63 -6.72 5.12 -5.13
CA ILE A 63 -6.01 3.85 -5.27
C ILE A 63 -6.83 2.76 -4.56
N LYS A 64 -7.52 1.93 -5.34
CA LYS A 64 -8.31 0.81 -4.82
C LYS A 64 -7.60 -0.52 -5.05
N GLY A 65 -7.76 -1.46 -4.15
CA GLY A 65 -7.15 -2.79 -4.30
C GLY A 65 -7.38 -3.64 -3.06
N ALA A 66 -6.96 -4.90 -3.13
CA ALA A 66 -7.06 -5.80 -2.00
C ALA A 66 -6.26 -5.28 -0.78
N ARG A 67 -6.59 -5.80 0.38
CA ARG A 67 -5.85 -5.47 1.60
C ARG A 67 -4.39 -5.96 1.49
N ARG A 68 -3.43 -5.24 2.06
CA ARG A 68 -1.99 -5.58 2.10
C ARG A 68 -1.27 -5.65 0.73
N VAL A 69 -1.85 -5.12 -0.35
CA VAL A 69 -1.14 -5.01 -1.64
C VAL A 69 -0.14 -3.85 -1.70
N GLY A 70 -0.08 -2.99 -0.66
CA GLY A 70 0.87 -1.89 -0.54
C GLY A 70 0.34 -0.53 -0.98
N LYS A 71 -0.99 -0.29 -0.96
CA LYS A 71 -1.61 1.00 -1.36
C LYS A 71 -1.09 2.20 -0.57
N SER A 72 -1.14 2.11 0.76
CA SER A 72 -0.68 3.20 1.65
C SER A 72 0.81 3.45 1.47
N THR A 73 1.60 2.37 1.36
CA THR A 73 3.06 2.46 1.14
C THR A 73 3.40 3.19 -0.16
N ILE A 74 2.75 2.83 -1.27
CA ILE A 74 3.05 3.49 -2.56
C ILE A 74 2.56 4.94 -2.61
N ALA A 75 1.40 5.23 -1.98
CA ALA A 75 0.88 6.59 -1.89
C ALA A 75 1.82 7.51 -1.09
N GLU A 76 2.30 7.03 0.07
CA GLU A 76 3.25 7.77 0.90
C GLU A 76 4.61 7.92 0.23
N GLU A 77 5.15 6.86 -0.38
CA GLU A 77 6.42 6.90 -1.10
C GLU A 77 6.37 7.86 -2.29
N PHE A 78 5.26 7.84 -3.03
CA PHE A 78 5.03 8.79 -4.12
C PHE A 78 4.96 10.21 -3.60
N ALA A 79 4.26 10.45 -2.50
CA ALA A 79 4.15 11.77 -1.89
C ALA A 79 5.51 12.30 -1.42
N LYS A 80 6.34 11.44 -0.80
CA LYS A 80 7.71 11.80 -0.36
C LYS A 80 8.63 12.21 -1.52
N LYS A 81 8.49 11.55 -2.68
CA LYS A 81 9.35 11.80 -3.84
C LYS A 81 8.90 12.95 -4.72
N GLU A 82 7.59 13.09 -4.87
CA GLU A 82 7.00 13.91 -5.92
C GLU A 82 6.41 15.23 -5.43
N PHE A 83 6.29 15.43 -4.10
CA PHE A 83 5.73 16.63 -3.51
C PHE A 83 6.68 17.25 -2.47
N LYS A 84 6.57 18.54 -2.28
CA LYS A 84 7.39 19.30 -1.32
C LYS A 84 7.04 19.00 0.13
N SER A 85 5.76 18.75 0.40
CA SER A 85 5.26 18.25 1.68
C SER A 85 3.99 17.42 1.48
N TYR A 86 3.69 16.58 2.45
CA TYR A 86 2.47 15.80 2.44
C TYR A 86 1.90 15.66 3.86
N ILE A 87 0.60 15.49 3.94
CA ILE A 87 -0.11 15.07 5.16
C ILE A 87 -0.74 13.72 4.86
N LEU A 88 -0.51 12.73 5.75
CA LEU A 88 -1.17 11.45 5.71
C LEU A 88 -2.14 11.36 6.87
N ILE A 89 -3.42 11.14 6.56
CA ILE A 89 -4.50 10.91 7.53
C ILE A 89 -4.96 9.46 7.39
N ASP A 90 -4.54 8.62 8.33
CA ASP A 90 -5.01 7.24 8.44
C ASP A 90 -6.31 7.21 9.24
N PHE A 91 -7.45 7.00 8.58
CA PHE A 91 -8.76 6.97 9.25
C PHE A 91 -8.98 5.74 10.13
N ALA A 92 -8.09 4.76 10.13
CA ALA A 92 -8.11 3.66 11.09
C ALA A 92 -7.56 4.07 12.47
N HIS A 93 -6.66 5.05 12.52
CA HIS A 93 -5.93 5.42 13.73
C HIS A 93 -5.91 6.94 14.02
N THR A 94 -6.69 7.73 13.29
CA THR A 94 -6.68 9.19 13.43
C THR A 94 -7.36 9.67 14.73
N SER A 95 -6.96 10.86 15.19
CA SER A 95 -7.55 11.48 16.39
C SER A 95 -8.94 12.06 16.10
N LYS A 96 -9.76 12.14 17.17
CA LYS A 96 -11.08 12.78 17.09
C LYS A 96 -10.99 14.22 16.60
N ALA A 97 -9.96 14.96 16.98
CA ALA A 97 -9.77 16.34 16.56
C ALA A 97 -9.66 16.49 15.03
N ILE A 98 -9.03 15.53 14.36
CA ILE A 98 -8.94 15.52 12.88
C ILE A 98 -10.30 15.13 12.27
N ILE A 99 -11.03 14.18 12.88
CA ILE A 99 -12.38 13.80 12.42
C ILE A 99 -13.33 14.98 12.50
N ASP A 100 -13.32 15.70 13.61
CA ASP A 100 -14.20 16.85 13.86
C ASP A 100 -13.96 18.01 12.85
N LEU A 101 -12.76 18.11 12.24
CA LEU A 101 -12.52 19.09 11.17
C LEU A 101 -13.43 18.92 9.94
N PHE A 102 -13.83 17.68 9.65
CA PHE A 102 -14.67 17.40 8.48
C PHE A 102 -16.16 17.71 8.74
N ASP A 103 -16.53 18.12 9.94
CA ASP A 103 -17.90 18.56 10.25
C ASP A 103 -18.18 19.98 9.73
N ASP A 104 -17.14 20.80 9.60
CA ASP A 104 -17.23 22.16 9.04
C ASP A 104 -16.22 22.33 7.88
N THR A 105 -16.63 21.94 6.69
CA THR A 105 -15.86 22.10 5.45
C THR A 105 -16.30 23.31 4.62
N TYR A 106 -17.13 24.21 5.20
CA TYR A 106 -17.56 25.43 4.51
C TYR A 106 -16.45 26.49 4.50
N ASP A 107 -15.66 26.58 5.56
CA ASP A 107 -14.47 27.44 5.62
C ASP A 107 -13.21 26.62 5.43
N LEU A 108 -12.79 26.47 4.17
CA LEU A 108 -11.59 25.72 3.82
C LEU A 108 -10.29 26.41 4.28
N ASP A 109 -10.26 27.72 4.46
CA ASP A 109 -9.09 28.44 4.99
C ASP A 109 -8.85 28.02 6.43
N PHE A 110 -9.91 28.00 7.23
CA PHE A 110 -9.84 27.56 8.60
C PHE A 110 -9.56 26.06 8.74
N PHE A 111 -10.17 25.25 7.86
CA PHE A 111 -9.92 23.81 7.80
C PHE A 111 -8.44 23.50 7.59
N PHE A 112 -7.81 24.09 6.56
CA PHE A 112 -6.40 23.83 6.30
C PHE A 112 -5.46 24.41 7.34
N LEU A 113 -5.81 25.55 7.95
CA LEU A 113 -5.04 26.13 9.04
C LEU A 113 -4.99 25.18 10.25
N GLN A 114 -6.15 24.67 10.65
CA GLN A 114 -6.25 23.70 11.75
C GLN A 114 -5.57 22.39 11.43
N LEU A 115 -5.74 21.86 10.19
CA LEU A 115 -5.11 20.62 9.77
C LEU A 115 -3.58 20.72 9.84
N GLN A 116 -2.99 21.82 9.35
CA GLN A 116 -1.54 22.07 9.44
C GLN A 116 -1.07 22.18 10.89
N GLN A 117 -1.85 22.82 11.76
CA GLN A 117 -1.53 22.96 13.17
C GLN A 117 -1.56 21.59 13.89
N LEU A 118 -2.60 20.79 13.68
CA LEU A 118 -2.75 19.47 14.31
C LEU A 118 -1.70 18.48 13.85
N MET A 119 -1.34 18.51 12.55
CA MET A 119 -0.36 17.61 11.97
C MET A 119 1.08 18.12 12.10
N GLY A 120 1.29 19.39 12.47
CA GLY A 120 2.61 20.01 12.56
C GLY A 120 3.34 20.11 11.22
N ILE A 121 2.60 20.04 10.10
CA ILE A 121 3.16 20.01 8.73
C ILE A 121 2.65 21.21 7.95
N ARG A 122 3.58 21.96 7.35
CA ARG A 122 3.25 23.08 6.47
C ARG A 122 2.89 22.57 5.07
N LEU A 123 1.76 23.01 4.55
CA LEU A 123 1.33 22.78 3.18
C LEU A 123 1.72 23.96 2.28
N TYR A 124 2.09 23.66 1.04
CA TYR A 124 2.43 24.62 -0.01
C TYR A 124 1.46 24.46 -1.16
N GLU A 125 0.85 25.55 -1.60
CA GLU A 125 -0.12 25.54 -2.68
C GLU A 125 0.44 24.90 -3.95
N LYS A 126 -0.30 23.98 -4.54
CA LYS A 126 0.04 23.18 -5.72
C LYS A 126 1.28 22.28 -5.61
N GLU A 127 2.05 22.38 -4.52
CA GLU A 127 3.26 21.59 -4.28
C GLU A 127 3.08 20.55 -3.18
N SER A 128 1.92 20.50 -2.52
CA SER A 128 1.63 19.54 -1.45
C SER A 128 0.48 18.61 -1.78
N VAL A 129 0.51 17.42 -1.17
CA VAL A 129 -0.54 16.41 -1.31
C VAL A 129 -1.07 16.01 0.07
N ILE A 130 -2.37 15.76 0.15
CA ILE A 130 -3.03 15.21 1.34
C ILE A 130 -3.49 13.79 0.99
N ILE A 131 -3.06 12.82 1.79
CA ILE A 131 -3.37 11.41 1.63
C ILE A 131 -4.45 11.03 2.64
N PHE A 132 -5.57 10.51 2.16
CA PHE A 132 -6.65 9.93 2.93
C PHE A 132 -6.53 8.41 2.87
N ASP A 133 -5.91 7.82 3.89
CA ASP A 133 -5.71 6.37 3.97
C ASP A 133 -6.92 5.69 4.61
N GLU A 134 -7.30 4.52 4.06
CA GLU A 134 -8.47 3.74 4.47
C GLU A 134 -9.78 4.58 4.47
N VAL A 135 -9.98 5.39 3.41
CA VAL A 135 -11.08 6.37 3.29
C VAL A 135 -12.49 5.78 3.48
N GLN A 136 -12.67 4.48 3.28
CA GLN A 136 -13.94 3.79 3.52
C GLN A 136 -14.36 3.77 5.00
N LEU A 137 -13.43 3.99 5.93
CA LEU A 137 -13.74 4.06 7.36
C LEU A 137 -14.35 5.40 7.75
N PHE A 138 -14.13 6.44 6.93
CA PHE A 138 -14.69 7.76 7.16
C PHE A 138 -15.31 8.39 5.90
N PRO A 139 -16.52 7.99 5.51
CA PRO A 139 -17.18 8.42 4.28
C PRO A 139 -17.33 9.93 4.11
N LYS A 140 -17.39 10.71 5.20
CA LYS A 140 -17.45 12.18 5.16
C LYS A 140 -16.23 12.80 4.50
N ALA A 141 -15.03 12.28 4.76
CA ALA A 141 -13.81 12.77 4.10
C ALA A 141 -13.89 12.56 2.58
N ARG A 142 -14.41 11.39 2.16
CA ARG A 142 -14.60 11.12 0.74
C ARG A 142 -15.64 12.06 0.09
N GLN A 143 -16.73 12.42 0.80
CA GLN A 143 -17.68 13.42 0.31
C GLN A 143 -17.04 14.81 0.18
N ALA A 144 -16.13 15.16 1.10
CA ALA A 144 -15.42 16.44 1.09
C ALA A 144 -14.51 16.61 -0.14
N ILE A 145 -14.06 15.52 -0.78
CA ILE A 145 -13.17 15.55 -1.95
C ILE A 145 -13.67 16.48 -3.03
N LYS A 146 -14.97 16.50 -3.30
CA LYS A 146 -15.56 17.41 -4.28
C LYS A 146 -15.22 18.87 -4.01
N TYR A 147 -15.34 19.31 -2.77
CA TYR A 147 -15.08 20.70 -2.37
C TYR A 147 -13.57 20.97 -2.29
N LEU A 148 -12.80 20.01 -1.79
CA LEU A 148 -11.36 20.10 -1.65
C LEU A 148 -10.66 20.18 -3.02
N VAL A 149 -11.09 19.38 -3.99
CA VAL A 149 -10.56 19.44 -5.37
C VAL A 149 -10.97 20.73 -6.06
N ALA A 150 -12.22 21.20 -5.84
CA ALA A 150 -12.70 22.45 -6.43
C ALA A 150 -11.93 23.69 -5.90
N ASP A 151 -11.48 23.66 -4.66
CA ASP A 151 -10.61 24.69 -4.05
C ASP A 151 -9.25 24.79 -4.78
N GLY A 152 -8.67 23.66 -5.21
CA GLY A 152 -7.51 23.61 -6.09
C GLY A 152 -6.15 23.95 -5.46
N ARG A 153 -6.05 24.23 -4.15
CA ARG A 153 -4.79 24.56 -3.46
C ARG A 153 -3.87 23.36 -3.34
N TYR A 154 -4.42 22.18 -3.06
CA TYR A 154 -3.65 20.96 -2.81
C TYR A 154 -4.09 19.81 -3.68
N LYS A 155 -3.28 18.75 -3.74
CA LYS A 155 -3.61 17.50 -4.42
C LYS A 155 -4.09 16.47 -3.40
N TYR A 156 -4.88 15.49 -3.83
CA TYR A 156 -5.48 14.50 -2.94
C TYR A 156 -5.27 13.10 -3.48
N ILE A 157 -4.79 12.21 -2.61
CA ILE A 157 -4.69 10.77 -2.89
C ILE A 157 -5.53 10.06 -1.84
N GLU A 158 -6.42 9.20 -2.27
CA GLU A 158 -7.23 8.35 -1.42
C GLU A 158 -6.79 6.90 -1.57
N THR A 159 -6.75 6.16 -0.48
CA THR A 159 -6.59 4.70 -0.54
C THR A 159 -7.80 4.03 0.07
N GLY A 160 -8.10 2.83 -0.41
CA GLY A 160 -9.18 2.07 0.20
C GLY A 160 -9.29 0.63 -0.30
N SER A 161 -9.80 -0.22 0.57
CA SER A 161 -10.09 -1.62 0.25
C SER A 161 -11.29 -1.70 -0.71
N LEU A 162 -11.15 -2.50 -1.78
CA LEU A 162 -12.13 -2.61 -2.86
C LEU A 162 -13.51 -3.08 -2.37
N LEU A 163 -13.52 -4.00 -1.40
CA LEU A 163 -14.75 -4.57 -0.85
C LEU A 163 -15.43 -3.58 0.11
N SER A 164 -14.67 -2.97 0.99
CA SER A 164 -15.19 -2.02 1.98
C SER A 164 -15.69 -0.73 1.34
N ILE A 165 -15.03 -0.25 0.27
CA ILE A 165 -15.50 0.91 -0.50
C ILE A 165 -16.91 0.67 -1.04
N LYS A 166 -17.18 -0.50 -1.63
CA LYS A 166 -18.51 -0.83 -2.20
C LYS A 166 -19.60 -0.88 -1.13
N LYS A 167 -19.30 -1.37 0.08
CA LYS A 167 -20.26 -1.49 1.17
C LYS A 167 -20.63 -0.14 1.77
N ASN A 168 -19.64 0.68 2.05
CA ASN A 168 -19.80 1.92 2.80
C ASN A 168 -20.24 3.12 1.93
N THR A 169 -20.45 2.91 0.63
CA THR A 169 -20.90 3.97 -0.30
C THR A 169 -22.43 3.98 -0.52
N LYS A 170 -23.20 3.12 0.16
CA LYS A 170 -24.67 3.08 -0.03
C LYS A 170 -25.36 4.38 0.40
N ASP A 171 -24.78 5.08 1.37
CA ASP A 171 -25.39 6.26 2.02
C ASP A 171 -24.65 7.57 1.68
N ILE A 172 -23.69 7.57 0.77
CA ILE A 172 -22.96 8.77 0.37
C ILE A 172 -23.04 9.04 -1.14
N LEU A 173 -23.03 10.31 -1.50
CA LEU A 173 -22.83 10.73 -2.88
C LEU A 173 -21.35 10.51 -3.25
N ILE A 174 -21.11 9.59 -4.20
CA ILE A 174 -19.74 9.33 -4.67
C ILE A 174 -19.29 10.57 -5.47
N PRO A 175 -18.12 11.16 -5.12
CA PRO A 175 -17.61 12.29 -5.89
C PRO A 175 -17.34 11.92 -7.35
N SER A 176 -17.71 12.81 -8.26
CA SER A 176 -17.34 12.72 -9.68
C SER A 176 -15.87 13.11 -9.93
N GLU A 177 -15.29 13.78 -8.97
CA GLU A 177 -13.92 14.32 -8.98
C GLU A 177 -12.87 13.29 -8.53
N GLU A 178 -13.17 11.99 -8.64
CA GLU A 178 -12.23 10.87 -8.37
C GLU A 178 -11.72 10.23 -9.67
N HIS A 179 -10.42 10.18 -9.85
CA HIS A 179 -9.75 9.29 -10.80
C HIS A 179 -9.38 7.97 -10.10
N LYS A 180 -9.90 6.85 -10.62
CA LYS A 180 -9.78 5.54 -9.94
C LYS A 180 -8.77 4.66 -10.65
N ILE A 181 -7.75 4.24 -9.92
CA ILE A 181 -6.80 3.22 -10.38
C ILE A 181 -6.88 1.98 -9.49
N SER A 182 -6.48 0.83 -10.03
CA SER A 182 -6.55 -0.44 -9.33
C SER A 182 -5.15 -0.98 -9.07
N MET A 183 -4.83 -1.23 -7.81
CA MET A 183 -3.58 -1.84 -7.40
C MET A 183 -3.80 -3.33 -7.15
N PHE A 184 -2.99 -4.14 -7.81
CA PHE A 184 -2.99 -5.60 -7.71
C PHE A 184 -1.77 -6.09 -6.92
N PRO A 185 -1.74 -7.36 -6.47
CA PRO A 185 -0.50 -7.99 -6.04
C PRO A 185 0.59 -7.85 -7.10
N MET A 186 1.84 -7.94 -6.69
CA MET A 186 3.00 -7.83 -7.60
C MET A 186 2.96 -8.93 -8.64
N ASP A 187 3.15 -8.56 -9.89
CA ASP A 187 3.28 -9.51 -10.99
C ASP A 187 4.70 -10.09 -11.06
N PHE A 188 4.92 -10.99 -12.01
CA PHE A 188 6.22 -11.67 -12.13
C PHE A 188 7.37 -10.70 -12.44
N GLU A 189 7.13 -9.63 -13.16
CA GLU A 189 8.15 -8.63 -13.47
C GLU A 189 8.50 -7.79 -12.24
N GLU A 190 7.48 -7.34 -11.47
CA GLU A 190 7.68 -6.65 -10.21
C GLU A 190 8.39 -7.55 -9.17
N PHE A 191 8.09 -8.86 -9.19
CA PHE A 191 8.82 -9.83 -8.39
C PHE A 191 10.29 -9.95 -8.79
N LEU A 192 10.60 -9.97 -10.10
CA LEU A 192 11.99 -9.94 -10.58
C LEU A 192 12.73 -8.69 -10.10
N TRP A 193 12.10 -7.52 -10.16
CA TRP A 193 12.68 -6.29 -9.62
C TRP A 193 12.92 -6.39 -8.10
N ALA A 194 11.97 -6.95 -7.36
CA ALA A 194 12.07 -7.09 -5.91
C ALA A 194 13.25 -7.99 -5.48
N ILE A 195 13.56 -9.04 -6.25
CA ILE A 195 14.72 -9.92 -5.98
C ILE A 195 16.02 -9.41 -6.62
N GLY A 196 16.02 -8.21 -7.23
CA GLY A 196 17.20 -7.59 -7.84
C GLY A 196 17.54 -8.09 -9.25
N ASP A 197 16.64 -8.80 -9.94
CA ASP A 197 16.86 -9.33 -11.30
C ASP A 197 16.18 -8.46 -12.38
N GLU A 198 16.59 -7.21 -12.50
CA GLU A 198 16.07 -6.29 -13.52
C GLU A 198 16.44 -6.76 -14.96
N VAL A 199 17.61 -7.40 -15.12
CA VAL A 199 18.08 -7.87 -16.41
C VAL A 199 17.15 -8.92 -17.01
N SER A 200 16.68 -9.88 -16.21
CA SER A 200 15.71 -10.87 -16.69
C SER A 200 14.39 -10.23 -17.09
N ALA A 201 13.92 -9.23 -16.34
CA ALA A 201 12.71 -8.50 -16.67
C ALA A 201 12.80 -7.79 -18.03
N GLU A 202 13.87 -7.04 -18.26
CA GLU A 202 14.14 -6.37 -19.56
C GLU A 202 14.30 -7.36 -20.71
N THR A 203 15.01 -8.45 -20.45
CA THR A 203 15.23 -9.50 -21.47
C THR A 203 13.92 -10.15 -21.89
N ILE A 204 13.04 -10.48 -20.95
CA ILE A 204 11.71 -11.04 -21.25
C ILE A 204 10.92 -10.08 -22.14
N ARG A 205 10.87 -8.79 -21.79
CA ARG A 205 10.19 -7.76 -22.60
C ARG A 205 10.76 -7.71 -24.03
N HIS A 206 12.09 -7.73 -24.16
CA HIS A 206 12.77 -7.72 -25.47
C HIS A 206 12.41 -8.96 -26.30
N LEU A 207 12.44 -10.15 -25.71
CA LEU A 207 12.11 -11.40 -26.40
C LEU A 207 10.65 -11.43 -26.88
N ILE A 208 9.73 -11.01 -26.03
CA ILE A 208 8.28 -10.92 -26.37
C ILE A 208 8.07 -9.92 -27.51
N LYS A 209 8.62 -8.71 -27.39
CA LYS A 209 8.50 -7.67 -28.42
C LYS A 209 9.02 -8.12 -29.78
N ASN A 210 10.13 -8.84 -29.81
CA ASN A 210 10.77 -9.31 -31.03
C ASN A 210 10.34 -10.72 -31.46
N LYS A 211 9.42 -11.36 -30.72
CA LYS A 211 8.94 -12.73 -30.96
C LYS A 211 10.09 -13.75 -31.09
N LYS A 212 11.14 -13.60 -30.26
CA LYS A 212 12.31 -14.47 -30.26
C LYS A 212 12.24 -15.49 -29.12
N PRO A 213 12.64 -16.77 -29.35
CA PRO A 213 12.70 -17.76 -28.28
C PRO A 213 13.86 -17.46 -27.32
N ALA A 214 13.67 -17.78 -26.03
CA ALA A 214 14.68 -17.54 -25.00
C ALA A 214 15.90 -18.45 -25.04
N GLY A 215 15.85 -19.52 -25.82
CA GLY A 215 16.86 -20.57 -25.77
C GLY A 215 16.79 -21.43 -24.52
N ASN A 216 17.35 -22.66 -24.59
CA ASN A 216 17.10 -23.66 -23.52
C ASN A 216 17.67 -23.29 -22.15
N ALA A 217 18.84 -22.63 -22.08
CA ALA A 217 19.48 -22.28 -20.82
C ALA A 217 18.70 -21.18 -20.11
N MET A 218 18.37 -20.10 -20.82
CA MET A 218 17.59 -18.98 -20.29
C MET A 218 16.19 -19.43 -19.90
N HIS A 219 15.52 -20.21 -20.78
CA HIS A 219 14.20 -20.74 -20.48
C HIS A 219 14.16 -21.53 -19.16
N ARG A 220 15.14 -22.43 -18.94
CA ARG A 220 15.24 -23.20 -17.68
C ARG A 220 15.43 -22.28 -16.46
N ASN A 221 16.26 -21.25 -16.57
CA ASN A 221 16.48 -20.30 -15.49
C ASN A 221 15.20 -19.50 -15.18
N LEU A 222 14.57 -18.92 -16.19
CA LEU A 222 13.33 -18.17 -16.05
C LEU A 222 12.21 -19.02 -15.46
N MET A 223 12.06 -20.28 -15.91
CA MET A 223 11.07 -21.21 -15.36
C MET A 223 11.35 -21.58 -13.89
N ARG A 224 12.62 -21.62 -13.49
CA ARG A 224 12.99 -21.82 -12.09
C ARG A 224 12.51 -20.62 -11.24
N ILE A 225 12.81 -19.39 -11.67
CA ILE A 225 12.40 -18.17 -10.95
C ILE A 225 10.87 -18.03 -10.97
N PHE A 226 10.22 -18.37 -12.09
CA PHE A 226 8.76 -18.33 -12.17
C PHE A 226 8.09 -19.32 -11.22
N ARG A 227 8.62 -20.53 -11.03
CA ARG A 227 8.13 -21.46 -10.00
C ARG A 227 8.33 -20.91 -8.60
N LEU A 228 9.45 -20.24 -8.36
CA LEU A 228 9.66 -19.55 -7.07
C LEU A 228 8.61 -18.47 -6.84
N TYR A 229 8.32 -17.64 -7.87
CA TYR A 229 7.24 -16.66 -7.80
C TYR A 229 5.87 -17.30 -7.52
N MET A 230 5.55 -18.43 -8.11
CA MET A 230 4.32 -19.15 -7.80
C MET A 230 4.25 -19.64 -6.36
N LEU A 231 5.39 -19.96 -5.74
CA LEU A 231 5.46 -20.36 -4.33
C LEU A 231 5.35 -19.19 -3.38
N VAL A 232 6.09 -18.12 -3.64
CA VAL A 232 6.12 -16.92 -2.80
C VAL A 232 4.82 -16.12 -2.97
N GLY A 233 4.35 -15.98 -4.20
CA GLY A 233 3.19 -15.17 -4.55
C GLY A 233 3.58 -13.70 -4.79
N GLY A 234 2.54 -12.88 -5.08
CA GLY A 234 2.69 -11.46 -5.40
C GLY A 234 2.39 -10.51 -4.23
N MET A 235 2.16 -11.02 -3.01
CA MET A 235 1.91 -10.14 -1.86
C MET A 235 3.22 -9.54 -1.35
N PRO A 236 3.34 -8.19 -1.25
CA PRO A 236 4.58 -7.54 -0.84
C PRO A 236 5.17 -8.10 0.45
N GLN A 237 4.35 -8.34 1.47
CA GLN A 237 4.79 -8.89 2.76
C GLN A 237 5.38 -10.30 2.62
N ALA A 238 4.82 -11.15 1.76
CA ALA A 238 5.33 -12.49 1.51
C ALA A 238 6.69 -12.46 0.77
N ILE A 239 6.83 -11.50 -0.16
CA ILE A 239 8.09 -11.27 -0.89
C ILE A 239 9.17 -10.73 0.06
N GLU A 240 8.83 -9.77 0.92
CA GLU A 240 9.70 -9.25 1.97
C GLU A 240 10.22 -10.37 2.88
N THR A 241 9.30 -11.21 3.41
CA THR A 241 9.66 -12.37 4.22
C THR A 241 10.62 -13.31 3.50
N TYR A 242 10.39 -13.55 2.19
CA TYR A 242 11.28 -14.38 1.39
C TYR A 242 12.67 -13.76 1.24
N ILE A 243 12.75 -12.46 0.91
CA ILE A 243 14.02 -11.75 0.71
C ILE A 243 14.84 -11.72 2.02
N GLU A 244 14.19 -11.43 3.15
CA GLU A 244 14.86 -11.30 4.43
C GLU A 244 15.29 -12.64 5.04
N LYS A 245 14.42 -13.64 4.97
CA LYS A 245 14.60 -14.91 5.69
C LYS A 245 15.05 -16.06 4.80
N ASN A 246 14.85 -15.96 3.48
CA ASN A 246 15.10 -17.04 2.51
C ASN A 246 14.48 -18.39 2.95
N ASN A 247 13.30 -18.34 3.55
CA ASN A 247 12.61 -19.49 4.14
C ASN A 247 11.16 -19.55 3.64
N LEU A 248 10.85 -20.58 2.85
CA LEU A 248 9.52 -20.76 2.27
C LEU A 248 8.45 -21.16 3.29
N GLN A 249 8.84 -21.75 4.43
CA GLN A 249 7.88 -22.06 5.50
C GLN A 249 7.34 -20.77 6.13
N LEU A 250 8.23 -19.81 6.46
CA LEU A 250 7.82 -18.51 7.00
C LEU A 250 6.99 -17.72 5.98
N VAL A 251 7.30 -17.85 4.70
CA VAL A 251 6.47 -17.26 3.63
C VAL A 251 5.05 -17.86 3.62
N ASP A 252 4.94 -19.18 3.80
CA ASP A 252 3.62 -19.83 3.86
C ASP A 252 2.82 -19.37 5.10
N GLU A 253 3.47 -19.25 6.25
CA GLU A 253 2.87 -18.68 7.47
C GLU A 253 2.36 -17.25 7.22
N THR A 254 3.20 -16.38 6.64
CA THR A 254 2.79 -15.01 6.26
C THR A 254 1.59 -14.98 5.31
N LYS A 255 1.54 -15.91 4.34
CA LYS A 255 0.40 -15.97 3.41
C LYS A 255 -0.88 -16.44 4.10
N ARG A 256 -0.80 -17.39 5.05
CA ARG A 256 -1.96 -17.81 5.85
C ARG A 256 -2.53 -16.65 6.66
N GLU A 257 -1.67 -15.89 7.33
CA GLU A 257 -2.11 -14.66 8.04
C GLU A 257 -2.83 -13.67 7.12
N ILE A 258 -2.38 -13.52 5.86
CA ILE A 258 -3.05 -12.65 4.88
C ILE A 258 -4.42 -13.23 4.48
N VAL A 259 -4.52 -14.54 4.31
CA VAL A 259 -5.80 -15.21 3.97
C VAL A 259 -6.78 -15.08 5.13
N ASP A 260 -6.34 -15.31 6.38
CA ASP A 260 -7.18 -15.16 7.58
C ASP A 260 -7.78 -13.75 7.67
N LEU A 261 -6.98 -12.72 7.38
CA LEU A 261 -7.48 -11.33 7.31
C LEU A 261 -8.53 -11.11 6.22
N TYR A 262 -8.39 -11.78 5.08
CA TYR A 262 -9.41 -11.70 4.03
C TYR A 262 -10.69 -12.42 4.44
N GLU A 263 -10.58 -13.57 5.09
CA GLU A 263 -11.74 -14.30 5.60
C GLU A 263 -12.51 -13.44 6.61
N GLU A 264 -11.83 -12.78 7.54
CA GLU A 264 -12.45 -11.83 8.48
C GLU A 264 -13.17 -10.66 7.76
N ASP A 265 -12.58 -10.12 6.71
CA ASP A 265 -13.19 -9.02 5.94
C ASP A 265 -14.42 -9.51 5.16
N PHE A 266 -14.37 -10.72 4.58
CA PHE A 266 -15.51 -11.32 3.87
C PHE A 266 -16.68 -11.64 4.80
N VAL A 267 -16.42 -12.20 5.99
CA VAL A 267 -17.45 -12.49 7.00
C VAL A 267 -18.24 -11.23 7.36
N LYS A 268 -17.58 -10.08 7.44
CA LYS A 268 -18.21 -8.78 7.72
C LYS A 268 -19.11 -8.28 6.58
N ILE A 269 -18.90 -8.77 5.34
CA ILE A 269 -19.59 -8.26 4.14
C ILE A 269 -20.77 -9.15 3.75
N GLU A 270 -20.55 -10.42 3.53
CA GLU A 270 -21.57 -11.40 3.12
C GLU A 270 -21.21 -12.82 3.63
N PRO A 271 -21.63 -13.18 4.84
CA PRO A 271 -21.25 -14.47 5.47
C PRO A 271 -21.62 -15.69 4.62
N VAL A 272 -22.77 -15.67 3.94
CA VAL A 272 -23.28 -16.83 3.17
C VAL A 272 -22.46 -17.11 1.89
N LEU A 273 -21.94 -16.07 1.23
CA LEU A 273 -21.12 -16.26 0.03
C LEU A 273 -19.74 -16.84 0.35
N LEU A 274 -19.23 -16.58 1.54
CA LEU A 274 -17.95 -17.14 1.98
C LEU A 274 -18.01 -18.67 2.07
N GLU A 275 -19.04 -19.22 2.71
CA GLU A 275 -19.19 -20.67 2.88
C GLU A 275 -19.41 -21.39 1.56
N ILE A 276 -20.17 -20.81 0.63
CA ILE A 276 -20.59 -21.49 -0.60
C ILE A 276 -19.52 -21.41 -1.70
N PHE A 277 -18.86 -20.26 -1.88
CA PHE A 277 -18.00 -20.02 -3.03
C PHE A 277 -16.52 -19.83 -2.69
N MET A 278 -16.20 -19.14 -1.60
CA MET A 278 -14.82 -18.77 -1.29
C MET A 278 -14.05 -19.88 -0.59
N MET A 279 -14.64 -20.57 0.41
CA MET A 279 -13.96 -21.63 1.14
C MET A 279 -13.54 -22.81 0.25
N PRO A 280 -14.37 -23.32 -0.65
CA PRO A 280 -13.93 -24.36 -1.58
C PRO A 280 -12.82 -23.89 -2.52
N TYR A 281 -12.89 -22.63 -3.00
CA TYR A 281 -11.88 -22.08 -3.90
C TYR A 281 -10.54 -21.84 -3.21
N LEU A 282 -10.57 -21.30 -1.99
CA LEU A 282 -9.37 -21.13 -1.14
C LEU A 282 -8.74 -22.48 -0.78
N LEU A 283 -9.58 -23.50 -0.47
CA LEU A 283 -9.12 -24.85 -0.18
C LEU A 283 -8.39 -25.45 -1.38
N ILE A 284 -8.95 -25.30 -2.59
CA ILE A 284 -8.31 -25.78 -3.83
C ILE A 284 -6.97 -25.08 -4.05
N LEU A 285 -6.90 -23.75 -3.84
CA LEU A 285 -5.65 -22.99 -3.97
C LEU A 285 -4.59 -23.45 -2.96
N VAL A 286 -4.99 -23.69 -1.71
CA VAL A 286 -4.10 -24.20 -0.65
C VAL A 286 -3.57 -25.59 -0.99
N VAL A 287 -4.44 -26.50 -1.45
CA VAL A 287 -4.03 -27.86 -1.84
C VAL A 287 -3.09 -27.84 -3.04
N MET A 288 -3.39 -27.10 -4.09
CA MET A 288 -2.52 -26.96 -5.25
C MET A 288 -1.16 -26.34 -4.86
N HIS A 289 -1.16 -25.40 -3.90
CA HIS A 289 0.07 -24.79 -3.40
C HIS A 289 0.94 -25.80 -2.61
N GLN A 290 0.32 -26.66 -1.78
CA GLN A 290 1.03 -27.69 -1.06
C GLN A 290 1.70 -28.70 -2.00
N ASP A 291 1.02 -29.11 -3.08
CA ASP A 291 1.59 -30.02 -4.08
C ASP A 291 2.81 -29.42 -4.77
N ILE A 292 2.74 -28.13 -5.14
CA ILE A 292 3.87 -27.41 -5.75
C ILE A 292 5.02 -27.27 -4.73
N PHE A 293 4.71 -26.95 -3.48
CA PHE A 293 5.70 -26.82 -2.39
C PHE A 293 6.45 -28.13 -2.17
N CYS A 294 5.77 -29.26 -2.06
CA CYS A 294 6.37 -30.59 -1.89
C CYS A 294 7.30 -30.92 -3.08
N GLN A 295 6.85 -30.71 -4.32
CA GLN A 295 7.66 -30.97 -5.51
C GLN A 295 8.95 -30.12 -5.59
N VAL A 296 8.91 -28.88 -5.07
CA VAL A 296 10.10 -28.00 -5.04
C VAL A 296 11.06 -28.39 -3.94
N GLN A 297 10.56 -28.78 -2.78
CA GLN A 297 11.36 -29.20 -1.64
C GLN A 297 12.09 -30.54 -1.94
N GLU A 298 11.40 -31.51 -2.56
CA GLU A 298 12.00 -32.78 -2.96
C GLU A 298 13.09 -32.63 -4.03
N ARG A 299 13.05 -31.58 -4.85
CA ARG A 299 14.03 -31.31 -5.93
C ARG A 299 15.21 -30.44 -5.48
N GLY A 300 15.31 -30.08 -4.20
CA GLY A 300 16.49 -29.40 -3.63
C GLY A 300 16.75 -28.02 -4.23
N PHE A 301 15.73 -27.17 -4.35
CA PHE A 301 15.85 -25.81 -4.86
C PHE A 301 16.46 -24.87 -3.80
N ALA A 302 17.75 -24.99 -3.55
CA ALA A 302 18.51 -23.95 -2.87
C ALA A 302 19.03 -22.97 -3.94
N LEU A 303 18.68 -21.69 -3.81
CA LEU A 303 19.38 -20.62 -4.50
C LEU A 303 20.83 -20.61 -3.98
N ARG A 304 21.79 -21.09 -4.77
CA ARG A 304 23.21 -20.82 -4.49
C ARG A 304 23.41 -19.31 -4.68
N ARG A 305 23.91 -18.66 -3.61
CA ARG A 305 24.40 -17.29 -3.63
C ARG A 305 25.50 -17.10 -4.67
#